data_0d99abd247f65ce31e788143c1472b33
#
_entry.id   0d99abd247f65ce31e788143c1472b33
#
_cell.length_a   1.000
_cell.length_b   1.000
_cell.length_c   1.000
_cell.angle_alpha   90.00
_cell.angle_beta   90.00
_cell.angle_gamma   90.00
#
_symmetry.space_group_name_H-M   'P 1'
#
loop_
_entity.id
_entity.type
_entity.pdbx_description
1 polymer ?
#
loop_
_entity_poly.entity_id
_entity_poly.type
_entity_poly.pdbx_seq_one_letter_code
_entity_poly.pdbx_strand_id
1 'polypeptide(L)'
;GDVYKRQGLYFGITYLHPGKVGNEYFMTKGHFHANIDRAEFYWGLEGEGMLILMDQLRRVWAERIFPGSLHYIPGGVAHRMANTGNTLFSFAACWPSDAGHNYREIADHGFAARLLEVDGKPQLIGV
;
A
#
# COMPACT_ATOMS: atom_id res chain seq x y z
N GLY A 1 -21.43 -14.66 17.04
CA GLY A 1 -21.77 -14.97 15.73
C GLY A 1 -21.36 -13.92 14.72
N ASP A 2 -22.20 -13.71 13.77
CA ASP A 2 -21.89 -12.82 12.62
C ASP A 2 -21.65 -11.38 13.01
N VAL A 3 -22.25 -10.92 14.10
CA VAL A 3 -22.08 -9.55 14.59
C VAL A 3 -20.61 -9.28 14.92
N TYR A 4 -19.94 -10.20 15.57
CA TYR A 4 -18.53 -10.05 15.92
C TYR A 4 -17.64 -10.05 14.68
N LYS A 5 -17.93 -10.88 13.68
CA LYS A 5 -17.17 -10.91 12.44
C LYS A 5 -17.29 -9.62 11.67
N ARG A 6 -18.46 -8.99 11.67
CA ARG A 6 -18.70 -7.73 10.95
C ARG A 6 -18.05 -6.53 11.64
N GLN A 7 -17.86 -6.61 12.96
CA GLN A 7 -17.28 -5.54 13.76
C GLN A 7 -15.82 -5.76 14.09
N GLY A 8 -15.27 -6.89 13.66
CA GLY A 8 -13.89 -7.24 13.94
C GLY A 8 -12.89 -6.42 13.15
N LEU A 9 -11.68 -6.39 13.67
CA LEU A 9 -10.54 -5.79 13.02
C LEU A 9 -9.45 -6.84 12.86
N TYR A 10 -8.77 -6.80 11.74
CA TYR A 10 -7.52 -7.52 11.52
C TYR A 10 -6.34 -6.58 11.71
N PHE A 11 -5.28 -7.13 12.22
CA PHE A 11 -4.00 -6.46 12.40
C PHE A 11 -2.92 -7.36 11.81
N GLY A 12 -1.99 -6.78 11.06
CA GLY A 12 -0.91 -7.55 10.49
C GLY A 12 0.35 -6.72 10.34
N ILE A 13 1.49 -7.40 10.28
CA ILE A 13 2.79 -6.79 10.01
C ILE A 13 3.35 -7.41 8.75
N THR A 14 3.85 -6.57 7.86
CA THR A 14 4.48 -6.98 6.60
C THR A 14 5.95 -6.61 6.63
N TYR A 15 6.78 -7.50 6.09
CA TYR A 15 8.22 -7.29 5.90
C TYR A 15 8.49 -7.29 4.40
N LEU A 16 9.07 -6.21 3.91
CA LEU A 16 9.36 -6.04 2.48
C LEU A 16 10.86 -5.83 2.30
N HIS A 17 11.50 -6.76 1.60
CA HIS A 17 12.94 -6.68 1.35
C HIS A 17 13.27 -5.51 0.40
N PRO A 18 14.47 -4.92 0.53
CA PRO A 18 14.91 -3.90 -0.40
C PRO A 18 15.29 -4.51 -1.74
N GLY A 19 15.23 -3.71 -2.78
CA GLY A 19 15.67 -4.09 -4.11
C GLY A 19 14.82 -3.45 -5.20
N LYS A 20 15.21 -3.69 -6.43
CA LYS A 20 14.56 -3.13 -7.61
C LYS A 20 14.58 -4.14 -8.75
N VAL A 21 13.58 -4.00 -9.63
CA VAL A 21 13.58 -4.64 -10.95
C VAL A 21 13.82 -3.50 -11.96
N GLY A 22 15.00 -3.48 -12.58
CA GLY A 22 15.43 -2.30 -13.30
C GLY A 22 15.60 -1.14 -12.32
N ASN A 23 14.83 -0.06 -12.49
CA ASN A 23 14.79 1.06 -11.56
C ASN A 23 13.47 1.15 -10.78
N GLU A 24 12.61 0.14 -10.85
CA GLU A 24 11.37 0.08 -10.09
C GLU A 24 11.59 -0.65 -8.77
N TYR A 25 11.22 0.00 -7.67
CA TYR A 25 11.38 -0.57 -6.32
C TYR A 25 10.51 -1.81 -6.12
N PHE A 26 11.01 -2.75 -5.31
CA PHE A 26 10.19 -3.88 -4.83
C PHE A 26 8.98 -3.34 -4.08
N MET A 27 7.83 -3.96 -4.31
CA MET A 27 6.54 -3.49 -3.81
C MET A 27 5.61 -4.66 -3.49
N THR A 28 4.61 -4.38 -2.69
CA THR A 28 3.53 -5.32 -2.46
C THR A 28 2.59 -5.34 -3.67
N LYS A 29 1.72 -6.35 -3.72
CA LYS A 29 0.86 -6.60 -4.87
C LYS A 29 -0.12 -5.46 -5.17
N GLY A 30 -0.64 -4.82 -4.15
CA GLY A 30 -1.64 -3.76 -4.32
C GLY A 30 -3.05 -4.29 -4.61
N HIS A 31 -4.03 -3.60 -4.06
CA HIS A 31 -5.44 -4.00 -4.19
C HIS A 31 -6.37 -2.86 -3.81
N PHE A 32 -7.63 -2.97 -4.28
CA PHE A 32 -8.78 -2.33 -3.64
C PHE A 32 -9.32 -3.28 -2.58
N HIS A 33 -10.10 -2.79 -1.61
CA HIS A 33 -10.88 -3.68 -0.75
C HIS A 33 -12.06 -4.25 -1.54
N ALA A 34 -12.39 -5.53 -1.31
CA ALA A 34 -13.56 -6.15 -1.93
C ALA A 34 -14.83 -5.41 -1.49
N ASN A 35 -14.90 -5.04 -0.21
CA ASN A 35 -15.91 -4.11 0.30
C ASN A 35 -15.34 -2.70 0.16
N ILE A 36 -15.69 -2.02 -0.92
CA ILE A 36 -15.02 -0.80 -1.39
C ILE A 36 -15.08 0.34 -0.38
N ASP A 37 -16.07 0.35 0.52
CA ASP A 37 -16.25 1.42 1.49
C ASP A 37 -15.34 1.30 2.71
N ARG A 38 -14.60 0.22 2.84
CA ARG A 38 -13.78 -0.02 4.03
C ARG A 38 -12.43 0.68 3.93
N ALA A 39 -12.11 1.41 4.98
CA ALA A 39 -10.83 2.10 5.15
C ALA A 39 -9.82 1.22 5.88
N GLU A 40 -8.60 1.73 5.99
CA GLU A 40 -7.48 1.01 6.61
C GLU A 40 -6.49 2.02 7.18
N PHE A 41 -5.77 1.63 8.23
CA PHE A 41 -4.61 2.36 8.71
C PHE A 41 -3.34 1.56 8.47
N TYR A 42 -2.28 2.25 8.05
CA TYR A 42 -0.92 1.73 7.99
C TYR A 42 -0.01 2.59 8.85
N TRP A 43 1.02 1.99 9.43
CA TRP A 43 2.07 2.77 10.11
C TRP A 43 3.42 2.10 9.97
N GLY A 44 4.46 2.95 9.90
CA GLY A 44 5.83 2.51 9.74
C GLY A 44 6.42 2.00 11.04
N LEU A 45 7.15 0.91 10.96
CA LEU A 45 7.85 0.31 12.09
C LEU A 45 9.36 0.43 11.91
N GLU A 46 9.89 -0.02 10.78
CA GLU A 46 11.31 -0.13 10.52
C GLU A 46 11.62 0.15 9.06
N GLY A 47 12.73 0.82 8.79
CA GLY A 47 13.12 1.15 7.43
C GLY A 47 12.30 2.28 6.83
N GLU A 48 12.44 2.49 5.52
CA GLU A 48 11.76 3.56 4.78
C GLU A 48 11.05 3.00 3.57
N GLY A 49 9.90 3.56 3.26
CA GLY A 49 9.15 3.18 2.08
C GLY A 49 8.19 4.27 1.64
N MET A 50 7.41 3.92 0.63
CA MET A 50 6.36 4.78 0.10
C MET A 50 5.06 3.98 0.05
N LEU A 51 3.99 4.63 0.48
CA LEU A 51 2.63 4.15 0.27
C LEU A 51 2.14 4.79 -1.02
N ILE A 52 1.78 3.96 -2.00
CA ILE A 52 1.26 4.40 -3.30
C ILE A 52 -0.24 4.17 -3.29
N LEU A 53 -0.99 5.22 -3.59
CA LEU A 53 -2.44 5.22 -3.51
C LEU A 53 -3.04 5.59 -4.87
N MET A 54 -4.17 4.96 -5.20
CA MET A 54 -4.89 5.26 -6.44
C MET A 54 -6.38 5.24 -6.18
N ASP A 55 -7.06 6.32 -6.53
CA ASP A 55 -8.52 6.38 -6.41
C ASP A 55 -9.22 5.71 -7.62
N GLN A 56 -10.54 5.71 -7.60
CA GLN A 56 -11.34 5.08 -8.65
C GLN A 56 -11.33 5.86 -9.97
N LEU A 57 -10.86 7.10 -9.95
CA LEU A 57 -10.64 7.91 -11.16
C LEU A 57 -9.20 7.78 -11.67
N ARG A 58 -8.43 6.83 -11.11
CA ARG A 58 -7.04 6.51 -11.46
C ARG A 58 -6.07 7.67 -11.21
N ARG A 59 -6.39 8.53 -10.24
CA ARG A 59 -5.46 9.54 -9.74
C ARG A 59 -4.54 8.87 -8.74
N VAL A 60 -3.23 9.04 -8.90
CA VAL A 60 -2.21 8.38 -8.09
C VAL A 60 -1.41 9.42 -7.31
N TRP A 61 -1.15 9.12 -6.04
CA TRP A 61 -0.27 9.91 -5.19
C TRP A 61 0.51 8.98 -4.27
N ALA A 62 1.52 9.50 -3.60
CA ALA A 62 2.35 8.71 -2.71
C ALA A 62 2.64 9.47 -1.42
N GLU A 63 2.79 8.73 -0.33
CA GLU A 63 3.15 9.23 0.99
C GLU A 63 4.38 8.49 1.49
N ARG A 64 5.33 9.23 2.06
CA ARG A 64 6.51 8.61 2.69
C ARG A 64 6.10 7.90 3.96
N ILE A 65 6.61 6.67 4.14
CA ILE A 65 6.45 5.90 5.37
C ILE A 65 7.81 5.74 6.02
N PHE A 66 7.87 6.06 7.31
CA PHE A 66 9.07 5.99 8.14
C PHE A 66 8.68 5.52 9.55
N PRO A 67 9.62 5.12 10.40
CA PRO A 67 9.27 4.66 11.74
C PRO A 67 8.43 5.67 12.51
N GLY A 68 7.23 5.25 12.92
CA GLY A 68 6.28 6.08 13.65
C GLY A 68 5.27 6.86 12.80
N SER A 69 5.39 6.88 11.47
CA SER A 69 4.41 7.55 10.62
C SER A 69 3.09 6.76 10.59
N LEU A 70 1.97 7.45 10.58
CA LEU A 70 0.63 6.86 10.56
C LEU A 70 -0.11 7.37 9.32
N HIS A 71 -0.71 6.45 8.57
CA HIS A 71 -1.37 6.75 7.30
C HIS A 71 -2.78 6.21 7.29
N TYR A 72 -3.74 7.06 6.98
CA TYR A 72 -5.13 6.69 6.78
C TYR A 72 -5.38 6.44 5.30
N ILE A 73 -5.95 5.30 4.98
CA ILE A 73 -6.36 4.94 3.63
C ILE A 73 -7.88 4.94 3.58
N PRO A 74 -8.51 5.92 2.93
CA PRO A 74 -9.96 5.96 2.85
C PRO A 74 -10.52 4.80 2.01
N GLY A 75 -11.79 4.51 2.18
CA GLY A 75 -12.49 3.58 1.29
C GLY A 75 -12.39 4.03 -0.16
N GLY A 76 -12.47 3.10 -1.10
CA GLY A 76 -12.39 3.39 -2.52
C GLY A 76 -11.00 3.67 -3.07
N VAL A 77 -9.96 3.49 -2.26
CA VAL A 77 -8.57 3.79 -2.65
C VAL A 77 -7.74 2.51 -2.66
N ALA A 78 -7.22 2.17 -3.83
CA ALA A 78 -6.25 1.09 -3.95
C ALA A 78 -4.91 1.53 -3.37
N HIS A 79 -4.18 0.59 -2.83
CA HIS A 79 -2.92 0.89 -2.16
C HIS A 79 -1.91 -0.25 -2.32
N ARG A 80 -0.64 0.14 -2.36
CA ARG A 80 0.50 -0.75 -2.33
C ARG A 80 1.68 -0.06 -1.65
N MET A 81 2.59 -0.86 -1.14
CA MET A 81 3.78 -0.38 -0.44
C MET A 81 5.02 -0.71 -1.25
N ALA A 82 5.99 0.20 -1.27
CA ALA A 82 7.29 -0.03 -1.89
C ALA A 82 8.40 0.26 -0.88
N ASN A 83 9.46 -0.54 -0.93
CA ASN A 83 10.67 -0.30 -0.14
C ASN A 83 11.60 0.60 -0.94
N THR A 84 11.80 1.81 -0.48
CA THR A 84 12.66 2.81 -1.13
C THR A 84 14.04 2.93 -0.49
N GLY A 85 14.26 2.19 0.59
CA GLY A 85 15.54 2.16 1.29
C GLY A 85 16.43 1.01 0.83
N ASN A 86 17.49 0.79 1.59
CA ASN A 86 18.43 -0.31 1.35
C ASN A 86 18.46 -1.32 2.50
N THR A 87 17.49 -1.25 3.40
CA THR A 87 17.31 -2.17 4.52
C THR A 87 15.89 -2.72 4.49
N LEU A 88 15.61 -3.71 5.35
CA LEU A 88 14.27 -4.28 5.49
C LEU A 88 13.28 -3.19 5.90
N PHE A 89 12.15 -3.13 5.20
CA PHE A 89 11.05 -2.22 5.50
C PHE A 89 9.92 -3.02 6.13
N SER A 90 9.51 -2.62 7.33
CA SER A 90 8.36 -3.24 7.98
C SER A 90 7.33 -2.19 8.35
N PHE A 91 6.08 -2.59 8.24
CA PHE A 91 4.95 -1.74 8.53
C PHE A 91 3.79 -2.58 9.05
N ALA A 92 2.96 -1.96 9.87
CA ALA A 92 1.75 -2.58 10.40
C ALA A 92 0.53 -2.03 9.69
N ALA A 93 -0.51 -2.84 9.63
CA ALA A 93 -1.79 -2.46 9.05
C ALA A 93 -2.93 -2.89 9.98
N CYS A 94 -4.00 -2.12 9.98
CA CYS A 94 -5.23 -2.43 10.67
C CYS A 94 -6.40 -2.16 9.74
N TRP A 95 -7.21 -3.18 9.50
CA TRP A 95 -8.34 -3.08 8.58
C TRP A 95 -9.55 -3.87 9.11
N PRO A 96 -10.78 -3.49 8.70
CA PRO A 96 -11.97 -4.23 9.12
C PRO A 96 -11.97 -5.65 8.58
N SER A 97 -12.44 -6.59 9.38
CA SER A 97 -12.44 -8.02 9.02
C SER A 97 -13.31 -8.33 7.81
N ASP A 98 -14.24 -7.44 7.45
CA ASP A 98 -15.10 -7.59 6.27
C ASP A 98 -14.60 -6.80 5.04
N ALA A 99 -13.40 -6.24 5.08
CA ALA A 99 -12.86 -5.48 3.95
C ALA A 99 -12.59 -6.36 2.72
N GLY A 100 -11.94 -7.51 2.92
CA GLY A 100 -11.54 -8.37 1.82
C GLY A 100 -10.50 -7.72 0.92
N HIS A 101 -10.14 -8.41 -0.15
CA HIS A 101 -9.14 -7.92 -1.11
C HIS A 101 -9.64 -8.14 -2.53
N ASN A 102 -9.59 -7.12 -3.35
CA ASN A 102 -9.84 -7.20 -4.78
C ASN A 102 -8.55 -6.88 -5.53
N TYR A 103 -7.84 -7.92 -5.92
CA TYR A 103 -6.59 -7.80 -6.68
C TYR A 103 -6.82 -7.68 -8.18
N ARG A 104 -8.02 -8.02 -8.65
CA ARG A 104 -8.31 -8.17 -10.08
C ARG A 104 -8.13 -6.88 -10.86
N GLU A 105 -8.63 -5.77 -10.34
CA GLU A 105 -8.50 -4.48 -10.99
C GLU A 105 -7.03 -4.11 -11.21
N ILE A 106 -6.20 -4.33 -10.20
CA ILE A 106 -4.77 -4.04 -10.28
C ILE A 106 -4.05 -5.05 -11.19
N ALA A 107 -4.44 -6.33 -11.15
CA ALA A 107 -3.88 -7.33 -12.04
C ALA A 107 -4.18 -7.03 -13.51
N ASP A 108 -5.39 -6.55 -13.81
CA ASP A 108 -5.84 -6.29 -15.17
C ASP A 108 -5.34 -4.95 -15.72
N HIS A 109 -5.28 -3.92 -14.88
CA HIS A 109 -5.04 -2.54 -15.32
C HIS A 109 -3.83 -1.86 -14.69
N GLY A 110 -3.28 -2.42 -13.61
CA GLY A 110 -2.16 -1.85 -12.88
C GLY A 110 -2.50 -0.53 -12.19
N PHE A 111 -1.50 0.08 -11.60
CA PHE A 111 -1.58 1.46 -11.12
C PHE A 111 -1.27 2.40 -12.28
N ALA A 112 -1.87 3.60 -12.26
CA ALA A 112 -1.65 4.60 -13.30
C ALA A 112 -0.29 5.31 -13.18
N ALA A 113 0.54 4.88 -12.26
CA ALA A 113 1.90 5.38 -12.09
C ALA A 113 2.79 4.28 -11.50
N ARG A 114 4.11 4.40 -11.73
CA ARG A 114 5.12 3.49 -11.21
C ARG A 114 6.09 4.28 -10.35
N LEU A 115 6.57 3.67 -9.27
CA LEU A 115 7.57 4.28 -8.40
C LEU A 115 8.96 3.83 -8.82
N LEU A 116 9.73 4.76 -9.38
CA LEU A 116 11.04 4.50 -9.94
C LEU A 116 12.11 5.27 -9.17
N GLU A 117 13.33 4.73 -9.16
CA GLU A 117 14.49 5.49 -8.71
C GLU A 117 14.98 6.36 -9.87
N VAL A 118 14.98 7.68 -9.66
CA VAL A 118 15.47 8.66 -10.62
C VAL A 118 16.47 9.55 -9.89
N ASP A 119 17.72 9.58 -10.37
CA ASP A 119 18.81 10.35 -9.74
C ASP A 119 18.97 10.05 -8.24
N GLY A 120 18.84 8.76 -7.87
CA GLY A 120 19.00 8.31 -6.50
C GLY A 120 17.82 8.55 -5.59
N LYS A 121 16.69 9.02 -6.12
CA LYS A 121 15.49 9.35 -5.33
C LYS A 121 14.25 8.68 -5.90
N PRO A 122 13.30 8.29 -5.03
CA PRO A 122 12.02 7.75 -5.50
C PRO A 122 11.21 8.84 -6.21
N GLN A 123 10.66 8.49 -7.36
CA GLN A 123 9.82 9.38 -8.14
C GLN A 123 8.64 8.61 -8.73
N LEU A 124 7.45 9.17 -8.59
CA LEU A 124 6.23 8.59 -9.12
C LEU A 124 6.07 9.05 -10.58
N ILE A 125 6.10 8.09 -11.50
CA ILE A 125 6.05 8.37 -12.94
C ILE A 125 4.73 7.84 -13.50
N GLY A 126 3.96 8.70 -14.14
CA GLY A 126 2.70 8.32 -14.78
C GLY A 126 2.91 7.33 -15.92
N VAL A 127 1.94 6.44 -16.05
CA VAL A 127 1.92 5.41 -17.10
C VAL A 127 0.88 5.72 -18.15
#